data_faa66dafa01f5583171d169a39cc0043
#
_entry.id   faa66dafa01f5583171d169a39cc0043
#
_cell.length_a   1.000
_cell.length_b   1.000
_cell.length_c   1.000
_cell.angle_alpha   90.00
_cell.angle_beta   90.00
_cell.angle_gamma   90.00
#
_symmetry.space_group_name_H-M   'P 1'
#
loop_
_entity.id
_entity.type
_entity.pdbx_description
1 polymer ?
#
loop_
_entity_poly.entity_id
_entity_poly.type
_entity_poly.pdbx_seq_one_letter_code
_entity_poly.pdbx_strand_id
1 'polypeptide(L)'
;MKFASIRDATYFLDELIAHPPEKHNRLVYVAHILETLGSPQNQIPAIHIAGTSGKGSTAYYATSLLNRAGYTTGTLVSPHIASVAERSLINGQPLPEQEYLHYFQAFANLYTVHSLHLSYFEFLTIFSFWL
;
A
#
# COMPACT_ATOMS: atom_id res chain seq x y z
N MET A 1 -8.67 -15.70 -6.85
CA MET A 1 -9.45 -14.45 -6.98
C MET A 1 -8.96 -13.74 -8.23
N LYS A 2 -9.82 -13.05 -9.00
CA LYS A 2 -9.41 -12.33 -10.22
C LYS A 2 -10.03 -10.94 -10.22
N PHE A 3 -9.22 -9.91 -10.43
CA PHE A 3 -9.65 -8.51 -10.49
C PHE A 3 -9.60 -8.05 -11.95
N ALA A 4 -10.75 -7.69 -12.53
CA ALA A 4 -10.87 -7.22 -13.89
C ALA A 4 -10.85 -5.68 -13.98
N SER A 5 -11.11 -5.01 -12.85
CA SER A 5 -11.19 -3.55 -12.76
C SER A 5 -10.78 -3.04 -11.38
N ILE A 6 -10.47 -1.75 -11.28
CA ILE A 6 -10.25 -1.06 -10.00
C ILE A 6 -11.45 -1.22 -9.06
N ARG A 7 -12.66 -1.30 -9.62
CA ARG A 7 -13.87 -1.52 -8.83
C ARG A 7 -13.84 -2.85 -8.08
N ASP A 8 -13.33 -3.91 -8.72
CA ASP A 8 -13.20 -5.23 -8.07
C ASP A 8 -12.18 -5.18 -6.94
N ALA A 9 -11.05 -4.48 -7.14
CA ALA A 9 -10.06 -4.26 -6.10
C ALA A 9 -10.63 -3.44 -4.93
N THR A 10 -11.42 -2.41 -5.22
CA THR A 10 -12.09 -1.59 -4.20
C THR A 10 -13.09 -2.45 -3.41
N TYR A 11 -13.92 -3.25 -4.09
CA TYR A 11 -14.86 -4.14 -3.42
C TYR A 11 -14.15 -5.13 -2.46
N PHE A 12 -13.05 -5.73 -2.90
CA PHE A 12 -12.24 -6.59 -2.04
C PHE A 12 -11.73 -5.84 -0.79
N LEU A 13 -11.29 -4.60 -0.96
CA LEU A 13 -10.80 -3.78 0.14
C LEU A 13 -11.94 -3.35 1.10
N ASP A 14 -13.14 -3.12 0.58
CA ASP A 14 -14.32 -2.81 1.38
C ASP A 14 -14.71 -4.00 2.27
N GLU A 15 -14.54 -5.24 1.80
CA GLU A 15 -14.70 -6.44 2.62
C GLU A 15 -13.73 -6.47 3.82
N LEU A 16 -12.50 -5.95 3.66
CA LEU A 16 -11.56 -5.83 4.79
C LEU A 16 -12.00 -4.78 5.81
N ILE A 17 -12.76 -3.76 5.38
CA ILE A 17 -13.36 -2.78 6.29
C ILE A 17 -14.55 -3.41 7.04
N ALA A 18 -15.38 -4.18 6.32
CA ALA A 18 -16.55 -4.83 6.91
C ALA A 18 -16.18 -5.93 7.92
N HIS A 19 -15.03 -6.59 7.71
CA HIS A 19 -14.57 -7.71 8.51
C HIS A 19 -13.16 -7.45 9.06
N PRO A 20 -12.98 -6.44 9.94
CA PRO A 20 -11.66 -6.10 10.45
C PRO A 20 -11.14 -7.23 11.37
N PRO A 21 -9.82 -7.51 11.34
CA PRO A 21 -9.24 -8.49 12.23
C PRO A 21 -9.27 -8.00 13.69
N GLU A 22 -9.11 -8.95 14.62
CA GLU A 22 -8.98 -8.63 16.04
C GLU A 22 -7.82 -7.65 16.30
N LYS A 23 -8.00 -6.73 17.24
CA LYS A 23 -7.04 -5.63 17.50
C LYS A 23 -5.79 -6.05 18.28
N HIS A 24 -5.70 -7.29 18.76
CA HIS A 24 -4.63 -7.72 19.66
C HIS A 24 -3.30 -7.93 18.92
N ASN A 25 -2.21 -7.36 19.45
CA ASN A 25 -0.83 -7.54 18.96
C ASN A 25 -0.60 -7.25 17.45
N ARG A 26 -1.35 -6.29 16.87
CA ARG A 26 -1.31 -6.02 15.42
C ARG A 26 0.09 -5.68 14.90
N LEU A 27 0.89 -4.91 15.64
CA LEU A 27 2.26 -4.56 15.22
C LEU A 27 3.16 -5.79 15.09
N VAL A 28 3.09 -6.71 16.05
CA VAL A 28 3.87 -7.96 16.02
C VAL A 28 3.43 -8.82 14.84
N TYR A 29 2.11 -8.90 14.60
CA TYR A 29 1.56 -9.66 13.48
C TYR A 29 1.99 -9.09 12.12
N VAL A 30 1.89 -7.78 11.94
CA VAL A 30 2.31 -7.10 10.71
C VAL A 30 3.82 -7.24 10.48
N ALA A 31 4.64 -7.13 11.54
CA ALA A 31 6.08 -7.36 11.45
C ALA A 31 6.40 -8.78 10.97
N HIS A 32 5.73 -9.79 11.52
CA HIS A 32 5.89 -11.18 11.09
C HIS A 32 5.49 -11.41 9.63
N ILE A 33 4.39 -10.78 9.17
CA ILE A 33 4.01 -10.85 7.75
C ILE A 33 5.08 -10.22 6.87
N LEU A 34 5.58 -9.05 7.22
CA LEU A 34 6.65 -8.38 6.47
C LEU A 34 7.93 -9.25 6.41
N GLU A 35 8.30 -9.92 7.50
CA GLU A 35 9.41 -10.89 7.52
C GLU A 35 9.15 -12.05 6.54
N THR A 36 7.95 -12.62 6.54
CA THR A 36 7.55 -13.69 5.62
C THR A 36 7.64 -13.26 4.15
N LEU A 37 7.38 -11.98 3.86
CA LEU A 37 7.50 -11.38 2.53
C LEU A 37 8.93 -10.92 2.18
N GLY A 38 9.94 -11.26 3.00
CA GLY A 38 11.33 -10.90 2.76
C GLY A 38 11.72 -9.51 3.26
N SER A 39 10.94 -8.93 4.18
CA SER A 39 11.19 -7.62 4.79
C SER A 39 11.36 -6.48 3.79
N PRO A 40 10.43 -6.27 2.84
CA PRO A 40 10.58 -5.25 1.79
C PRO A 40 10.78 -3.85 2.37
N GLN A 41 10.17 -3.53 3.52
CA GLN A 41 10.33 -2.25 4.22
C GLN A 41 11.77 -1.94 4.65
N ASN A 42 12.64 -2.95 4.76
CA ASN A 42 14.04 -2.79 5.14
C ASN A 42 15.00 -2.70 3.95
N GLN A 43 14.48 -2.88 2.73
CA GLN A 43 15.29 -2.91 1.51
C GLN A 43 15.47 -1.53 0.88
N ILE A 44 14.67 -0.55 1.31
CA ILE A 44 14.67 0.81 0.79
C ILE A 44 14.76 1.83 1.95
N PRO A 45 15.46 2.97 1.74
CA PRO A 45 15.38 4.09 2.68
C PRO A 45 13.95 4.65 2.71
N ALA A 46 13.43 4.96 3.90
CA ALA A 46 12.09 5.50 4.07
C ALA A 46 12.08 6.84 4.82
N ILE A 47 11.22 7.75 4.39
CA ILE A 47 10.88 8.99 5.08
C ILE A 47 9.49 8.83 5.67
N HIS A 48 9.39 8.79 7.00
CA HIS A 48 8.11 8.71 7.69
C HIS A 48 7.61 10.11 8.05
N ILE A 49 6.43 10.47 7.54
CA ILE A 49 5.79 11.77 7.76
C ILE A 49 4.60 11.59 8.67
N ALA A 50 4.68 12.18 9.87
CA ALA A 50 3.62 12.17 10.89
C ALA A 50 3.12 13.59 11.17
N GLY A 51 1.88 13.70 11.64
CA GLY A 51 1.28 14.99 12.02
C GLY A 51 -0.23 14.98 11.90
N THR A 52 -0.88 16.05 12.38
CA THR A 52 -2.35 16.19 12.33
C THR A 52 -2.83 16.68 10.96
N SER A 53 -2.06 17.55 10.30
CA SER A 53 -2.39 18.11 8.98
C SER A 53 -1.13 18.19 8.10
N GLY A 54 -1.31 18.36 6.79
CA GLY A 54 -0.23 18.59 5.84
C GLY A 54 0.62 17.38 5.46
N LYS A 55 0.36 16.19 6.02
CA LYS A 55 1.13 14.96 5.74
C LYS A 55 1.21 14.65 4.25
N GLY A 56 0.07 14.60 3.57
CA GLY A 56 -0.01 14.32 2.13
C GLY A 56 0.76 15.35 1.31
N SER A 57 0.54 16.65 1.58
CA SER A 57 1.26 17.73 0.88
C SER A 57 2.76 17.60 1.06
N THR A 58 3.23 17.33 2.28
CA THR A 58 4.65 17.14 2.57
C THR A 58 5.20 15.92 1.82
N ALA A 59 4.45 14.82 1.75
CA ALA A 59 4.85 13.63 1.00
C ALA A 59 4.98 13.93 -0.50
N TYR A 60 4.03 14.64 -1.10
CA TYR A 60 4.11 15.06 -2.51
C TYR A 60 5.28 15.98 -2.80
N TYR A 61 5.57 16.96 -1.92
CA TYR A 61 6.76 17.81 -2.07
C TYR A 61 8.05 17.00 -1.96
N ALA A 62 8.18 16.12 -0.96
CA ALA A 62 9.35 15.25 -0.80
C ALA A 62 9.57 14.37 -2.04
N THR A 63 8.49 13.73 -2.54
CA THR A 63 8.50 12.93 -3.76
C THR A 63 9.01 13.75 -4.96
N SER A 64 8.48 14.96 -5.15
CA SER A 64 8.88 15.83 -6.26
C SER A 64 10.35 16.24 -6.20
N LEU A 65 10.85 16.56 -5.01
CA LEU A 65 12.26 16.91 -4.81
C LEU A 65 13.20 15.73 -5.06
N LEU A 66 12.85 14.55 -4.54
CA LEU A 66 13.64 13.33 -4.72
C LEU A 66 13.68 12.90 -6.19
N ASN A 67 12.54 12.96 -6.90
CA ASN A 67 12.49 12.65 -8.33
C ASN A 67 13.37 13.61 -9.15
N ARG A 68 13.37 14.91 -8.82
CA ARG A 68 14.25 15.88 -9.46
C ARG A 68 15.73 15.63 -9.16
N ALA A 69 16.03 15.04 -8.01
CA ALA A 69 17.38 14.62 -7.64
C ALA A 69 17.79 13.27 -8.28
N GLY A 70 16.92 12.66 -9.11
CA GLY A 70 17.23 11.43 -9.85
C GLY A 70 16.87 10.14 -9.10
N TYR A 71 16.17 10.21 -7.98
CA TYR A 71 15.73 9.03 -7.25
C TYR A 71 14.38 8.52 -7.79
N THR A 72 14.23 7.20 -7.86
CA THR A 72 12.92 6.57 -7.98
C THR A 72 12.25 6.56 -6.62
N THR A 73 10.99 6.96 -6.56
CA THR A 73 10.26 7.07 -5.29
C THR A 73 8.99 6.23 -5.30
N GLY A 74 8.75 5.50 -4.19
CA GLY A 74 7.44 5.00 -3.81
C GLY A 74 6.82 5.95 -2.78
N THR A 75 5.55 6.30 -2.92
CA THR A 75 4.88 7.21 -1.98
C THR A 75 3.53 6.64 -1.57
N LEU A 76 3.38 6.35 -0.26
CA LEU A 76 2.11 5.94 0.33
C LEU A 76 1.39 7.15 0.91
N VAL A 77 0.19 7.42 0.45
CA VAL A 77 -0.66 8.53 0.92
C VAL A 77 -2.08 8.06 1.27
N SER A 78 -2.75 8.85 2.11
CA SER A 78 -4.17 8.63 2.46
C SER A 78 -4.85 9.96 2.83
N PRO A 79 -6.16 10.07 2.59
CA PRO A 79 -7.01 9.19 1.77
C PRO A 79 -6.72 9.33 0.27
N HIS A 80 -7.33 8.49 -0.56
CA HIS A 80 -7.45 8.73 -2.01
C HIS A 80 -8.70 9.59 -2.31
N ILE A 81 -8.74 10.18 -3.50
CA ILE A 81 -9.87 11.05 -3.92
C ILE A 81 -10.75 10.31 -4.93
N ALA A 82 -10.17 9.80 -6.00
CA ALA A 82 -10.89 9.14 -7.09
C ALA A 82 -10.65 7.64 -7.17
N SER A 83 -9.44 7.18 -6.87
CA SER A 83 -9.05 5.78 -7.04
C SER A 83 -8.13 5.29 -5.94
N VAL A 84 -8.33 4.04 -5.49
CA VAL A 84 -7.43 3.40 -4.52
C VAL A 84 -5.98 3.30 -5.01
N ALA A 85 -5.74 3.29 -6.31
CA ALA A 85 -4.40 3.32 -6.89
C ALA A 85 -3.61 4.59 -6.51
N GLU A 86 -4.29 5.68 -6.17
CA GLU A 86 -3.65 6.92 -5.69
C GLU A 86 -2.93 6.74 -4.35
N ARG A 87 -3.19 5.66 -3.61
CA ARG A 87 -2.54 5.41 -2.32
C ARG A 87 -1.11 4.93 -2.43
N SER A 88 -0.74 4.33 -3.57
CA SER A 88 0.60 3.80 -3.83
C SER A 88 1.13 4.41 -5.12
N LEU A 89 1.88 5.49 -5.00
CA LEU A 89 2.40 6.24 -6.14
C LEU A 89 3.84 5.81 -6.45
N ILE A 90 4.15 5.64 -7.72
CA ILE A 90 5.51 5.50 -8.21
C ILE A 90 5.90 6.78 -8.93
N ASN A 91 6.99 7.41 -8.49
CA ASN A 91 7.44 8.71 -9.00
C ASN A 91 6.35 9.80 -8.95
N GLY A 92 5.49 9.75 -7.93
CA GLY A 92 4.42 10.70 -7.69
C GLY A 92 3.18 10.52 -8.57
N GLN A 93 3.10 9.43 -9.33
CA GLN A 93 1.96 9.10 -10.18
C GLN A 93 1.37 7.74 -9.79
N PRO A 94 0.05 7.58 -9.82
CA PRO A 94 -0.56 6.26 -9.70
C PRO A 94 -0.15 5.41 -10.90
N LEU A 95 0.02 4.11 -10.67
CA LEU A 95 0.26 3.17 -11.77
C LEU A 95 -0.93 3.17 -12.75
N PRO A 96 -0.71 2.94 -14.05
CA PRO A 96 -1.77 2.64 -14.99
C PRO A 96 -2.65 1.50 -14.47
N GLU A 97 -3.96 1.56 -14.72
CA GLU A 97 -4.94 0.64 -14.12
C GLU A 97 -4.54 -0.84 -14.31
N GLN A 98 -4.15 -1.23 -15.53
CA GLN A 98 -3.78 -2.61 -15.83
C GLN A 98 -2.55 -3.07 -15.05
N GLU A 99 -1.57 -2.20 -14.89
CA GLU A 99 -0.34 -2.47 -14.15
C GLU A 99 -0.64 -2.56 -12.65
N TYR A 100 -1.42 -1.62 -12.10
CA TYR A 100 -1.88 -1.67 -10.71
C TYR A 100 -2.62 -2.97 -10.42
N LEU A 101 -3.56 -3.37 -11.28
CA LEU A 101 -4.33 -4.61 -11.12
C LEU A 101 -3.46 -5.86 -11.21
N HIS A 102 -2.43 -5.84 -12.05
CA HIS A 102 -1.46 -6.94 -12.13
C HIS A 102 -0.76 -7.17 -10.78
N TYR A 103 -0.20 -6.12 -10.19
CA TYR A 103 0.46 -6.21 -8.88
C TYR A 103 -0.53 -6.48 -7.75
N PHE A 104 -1.69 -5.82 -7.77
CA PHE A 104 -2.74 -6.05 -6.78
C PHE A 104 -3.21 -7.51 -6.77
N GLN A 105 -3.41 -8.11 -7.94
CA GLN A 105 -3.76 -9.52 -8.10
C GLN A 105 -2.68 -10.43 -7.52
N ALA A 106 -1.41 -10.16 -7.82
CA ALA A 106 -0.29 -10.95 -7.32
C ALA A 106 -0.23 -10.90 -5.78
N PHE A 107 -0.38 -9.70 -5.19
CA PHE A 107 -0.37 -9.53 -3.75
C PHE A 107 -1.61 -10.15 -3.07
N ALA A 108 -2.80 -10.02 -3.65
CA ALA A 108 -4.01 -10.65 -3.14
C ALA A 108 -3.94 -12.19 -3.20
N ASN A 109 -3.21 -12.75 -4.16
CA ASN A 109 -2.93 -14.18 -4.18
C ASN A 109 -2.01 -14.58 -3.00
N LEU A 110 -0.96 -13.80 -2.71
CA LEU A 110 -0.11 -14.02 -1.52
C LEU A 110 -0.95 -13.92 -0.23
N TYR A 111 -1.81 -12.89 -0.13
CA TYR A 111 -2.74 -12.73 0.98
C TYR A 111 -3.59 -13.99 1.21
N THR A 112 -4.12 -14.58 0.14
CA THR A 112 -4.95 -15.79 0.21
C THR A 112 -4.14 -17.04 0.52
N VAL A 113 -3.02 -17.25 -0.15
CA VAL A 113 -2.14 -18.44 0.02
C VAL A 113 -1.60 -18.53 1.44
N HIS A 114 -1.20 -17.40 2.02
CA HIS A 114 -0.69 -17.34 3.39
C HIS A 114 -1.78 -17.15 4.45
N SER A 115 -3.07 -17.17 4.04
CA SER A 115 -4.21 -16.95 4.96
C SER A 115 -4.03 -15.72 5.86
N LEU A 116 -3.59 -14.60 5.27
CA LEU A 116 -3.32 -13.39 6.03
C LEU A 116 -4.62 -12.75 6.52
N HIS A 117 -4.60 -12.18 7.71
CA HIS A 117 -5.71 -11.46 8.30
C HIS A 117 -5.32 -10.00 8.52
N LEU A 118 -5.44 -9.19 7.46
CA LEU A 118 -5.06 -7.78 7.44
C LEU A 118 -6.30 -6.89 7.47
N SER A 119 -6.21 -5.78 8.19
CA SER A 119 -7.16 -4.68 8.02
C SER A 119 -6.91 -3.99 6.67
N TYR A 120 -7.88 -3.19 6.24
CA TYR A 120 -7.78 -2.37 5.03
C TYR A 120 -6.46 -1.59 4.93
N PHE A 121 -6.10 -0.88 6.01
CA PHE A 121 -4.91 -0.04 6.01
C PHE A 121 -3.62 -0.87 6.03
N GLU A 122 -3.58 -1.95 6.79
CA GLU A 122 -2.43 -2.85 6.83
C GLU A 122 -2.19 -3.51 5.47
N PHE A 123 -3.26 -3.97 4.81
CA PHE A 123 -3.17 -4.53 3.46
C PHE A 123 -2.51 -3.55 2.49
N LEU A 124 -3.03 -2.32 2.41
CA LEU A 124 -2.50 -1.30 1.51
C LEU A 124 -1.08 -0.86 1.87
N THR A 125 -0.75 -0.81 3.16
CA THR A 125 0.60 -0.45 3.61
C THR A 125 1.62 -1.51 3.21
N ILE A 126 1.32 -2.79 3.49
CA ILE A 126 2.20 -3.90 3.14
C ILE A 126 2.30 -4.04 1.61
N PHE A 127 1.18 -3.92 0.91
CA PHE A 127 1.15 -3.88 -0.56
C PHE A 127 2.07 -2.80 -1.14
N SER A 128 2.04 -1.59 -0.56
CA SER A 128 2.88 -0.47 -1.03
C SER A 128 4.38 -0.68 -0.80
N PHE A 129 4.77 -1.41 0.25
CA PHE A 129 6.17 -1.82 0.46
C PHE A 129 6.59 -2.97 -0.44
N TRP A 130 5.65 -3.84 -0.77
CA TRP A 130 5.90 -5.00 -1.62
C TRP A 130 5.94 -4.63 -3.11
N LEU A 131 5.20 -3.62 -3.54
CA LEU A 131 5.14 -3.07 -4.89
C LEU A 131 6.47 -2.49 -5.34
#